data_746a8b3eea96fe9700caf965fa07c3c3
#
_entry.id   746a8b3eea96fe9700caf965fa07c3c3
#
_cell.length_a   1.000
_cell.length_b   1.000
_cell.length_c   1.000
_cell.angle_alpha   90.00
_cell.angle_beta   90.00
_cell.angle_gamma   90.00
#
_symmetry.space_group_name_H-M   'P 1'
#
loop_
_entity.id
_entity.type
_entity.pdbx_description
1 polymer ?
#
loop_
_entity_poly.entity_id
_entity_poly.type
_entity_poly.pdbx_seq_one_letter_code
_entity_poly.pdbx_strand_id
1 'polypeptide(L)'
;ALSWGDAIRDAYTPAKRRLLLSGTPFRSDTAPIPFVDYLPDESGARVSSTDYSYGYGRALQDGVVRPVLFHMYAGKMRWRTSAGDELEAHLGQDNTKDVNSQAWRTALDPEGEWMPAVLSAADRRLTEIRHHVPDAGGLVLATDQTVARAYAKILHSITGEQATIVLSDDATASERIDQFSGNTRRWMVAVRMVSEGVDVPRLAVGVYATSSSTPLFFAQAIGRFVRARRRGEAASVFLPNVPVLMTLANEMERQRDHALDRQTKDDDGLEDSLLE
;
A
#
# COMPACT_ATOMS: atom_id res chain seq x y z
N ALA A 1 -28.38 -16.39 -10.33
CA ALA A 1 -26.97 -16.76 -10.47
C ALA A 1 -26.39 -16.95 -9.06
N LEU A 2 -25.72 -18.07 -8.82
CA LEU A 2 -25.00 -18.31 -7.56
C LEU A 2 -23.91 -17.27 -7.41
N SER A 3 -23.69 -16.76 -6.18
CA SER A 3 -22.53 -15.92 -5.89
C SER A 3 -21.24 -16.75 -6.09
N TRP A 4 -20.13 -16.09 -6.33
CA TRP A 4 -18.84 -16.77 -6.47
C TRP A 4 -18.51 -17.63 -5.23
N GLY A 5 -18.86 -17.13 -4.04
CA GLY A 5 -18.69 -17.86 -2.78
C GLY A 5 -19.55 -19.12 -2.68
N ASP A 6 -20.76 -19.08 -3.20
CA ASP A 6 -21.64 -20.28 -3.23
C ASP A 6 -21.11 -21.32 -4.20
N ALA A 7 -20.63 -20.90 -5.38
CA ALA A 7 -20.04 -21.81 -6.35
C ALA A 7 -18.79 -22.53 -5.81
N ILE A 8 -17.92 -21.80 -5.06
CA ILE A 8 -16.78 -22.41 -4.36
C ILE A 8 -17.25 -23.40 -3.30
N ARG A 9 -18.26 -23.04 -2.52
CA ARG A 9 -18.80 -23.92 -1.47
C ARG A 9 -19.32 -25.21 -2.08
N ASP A 10 -20.12 -25.12 -3.13
CA ASP A 10 -20.65 -26.29 -3.82
C ASP A 10 -19.55 -27.17 -4.42
N ALA A 11 -18.56 -26.56 -5.06
CA ALA A 11 -17.47 -27.29 -5.69
C ALA A 11 -16.56 -28.04 -4.70
N TYR A 12 -16.31 -27.43 -3.52
CA TYR A 12 -15.31 -27.97 -2.56
C TYR A 12 -15.92 -28.61 -1.31
N THR A 13 -17.25 -28.60 -1.12
CA THR A 13 -17.90 -29.30 -0.02
C THR A 13 -17.56 -30.79 0.04
N PRO A 14 -17.48 -31.54 -1.09
CA PRO A 14 -17.12 -32.97 -1.06
C PRO A 14 -15.65 -33.24 -0.70
N ALA A 15 -14.77 -32.24 -0.73
CA ALA A 15 -13.35 -32.43 -0.47
C ALA A 15 -13.10 -32.80 1.00
N LYS A 16 -12.36 -33.88 1.22
CA LYS A 16 -12.00 -34.36 2.58
C LYS A 16 -10.97 -33.49 3.28
N ARG A 17 -10.12 -32.78 2.53
CA ARG A 17 -9.11 -31.86 3.04
C ARG A 17 -9.11 -30.62 2.19
N ARG A 18 -8.95 -29.46 2.84
CA ARG A 18 -8.89 -28.15 2.18
C ARG A 18 -7.71 -27.39 2.76
N LEU A 19 -6.95 -26.72 1.90
CA LEU A 19 -5.92 -25.75 2.29
C LEU A 19 -6.35 -24.39 1.73
N LEU A 20 -6.58 -23.45 2.62
CA LEU A 20 -6.90 -22.07 2.28
C LEU A 20 -5.69 -21.19 2.60
N LEU A 21 -5.20 -20.47 1.58
CA LEU A 21 -4.08 -19.56 1.72
C LEU A 21 -4.52 -18.16 1.30
N SER A 22 -4.28 -17.17 2.12
CA SER A 22 -4.57 -15.77 1.79
C SER A 22 -3.61 -14.85 2.53
N GLY A 23 -3.11 -13.82 1.84
CA GLY A 23 -2.42 -12.69 2.47
C GLY A 23 -3.40 -11.64 3.00
N THR A 24 -4.68 -11.72 2.64
CA THR A 24 -5.73 -10.77 3.02
C THR A 24 -7.01 -11.52 3.38
N PRO A 25 -7.08 -12.15 4.59
CA PRO A 25 -8.20 -13.01 5.00
C PRO A 25 -9.44 -12.19 5.41
N PHE A 26 -9.75 -11.14 4.68
CA PHE A 26 -10.90 -10.27 4.91
C PHE A 26 -11.50 -9.81 3.57
N ARG A 27 -12.75 -9.38 3.61
CA ARG A 27 -13.52 -8.93 2.45
C ARG A 27 -13.88 -7.46 2.59
N SER A 28 -14.26 -6.85 1.48
CA SER A 28 -14.84 -5.49 1.47
C SER A 28 -16.31 -5.46 1.95
N ASP A 29 -16.95 -6.62 2.02
CA ASP A 29 -18.31 -6.83 2.55
C ASP A 29 -18.28 -7.63 3.85
N THR A 30 -19.44 -7.78 4.50
CA THR A 30 -19.61 -8.55 5.75
C THR A 30 -19.87 -10.04 5.53
N ALA A 31 -19.84 -10.53 4.29
CA ALA A 31 -20.10 -11.93 4.00
C ALA A 31 -18.93 -12.81 4.43
N PRO A 32 -19.17 -13.96 5.05
CA PRO A 32 -18.10 -14.87 5.45
C PRO A 32 -17.41 -15.49 4.24
N ILE A 33 -16.09 -15.68 4.35
CA ILE A 33 -15.32 -16.41 3.35
C ILE A 33 -15.68 -17.90 3.49
N PRO A 34 -15.98 -18.62 2.39
CA PRO A 34 -16.29 -20.05 2.44
C PRO A 34 -15.19 -20.87 3.13
N PHE A 35 -15.57 -21.78 4.00
CA PHE A 35 -14.68 -22.68 4.76
C PHE A 35 -13.72 -22.01 5.74
N VAL A 36 -13.92 -20.75 6.07
CA VAL A 36 -13.18 -20.05 7.14
C VAL A 36 -14.05 -19.98 8.38
N ASP A 37 -13.50 -20.37 9.51
CA ASP A 37 -14.14 -20.23 10.82
C ASP A 37 -13.94 -18.81 11.35
N TYR A 38 -14.95 -18.30 12.06
CA TYR A 38 -14.95 -16.97 12.66
C TYR A 38 -15.22 -17.08 14.16
N LEU A 39 -14.31 -16.52 14.95
CA LEU A 39 -14.41 -16.45 16.40
C LEU A 39 -14.63 -15.00 16.83
N PRO A 40 -15.40 -14.75 17.92
CA PRO A 40 -15.53 -13.41 18.47
C PRO A 40 -14.20 -12.98 19.11
N ASP A 41 -13.77 -11.75 18.86
CA ASP A 41 -12.69 -11.09 19.57
C ASP A 41 -13.18 -10.49 20.91
N GLU A 42 -12.29 -9.78 21.62
CA GLU A 42 -12.61 -9.12 22.90
C GLU A 42 -13.73 -8.06 22.78
N SER A 43 -13.96 -7.50 21.60
CA SER A 43 -15.03 -6.54 21.30
C SER A 43 -16.33 -7.22 20.89
N GLY A 44 -16.35 -8.56 20.71
CA GLY A 44 -17.44 -9.34 20.17
C GLY A 44 -17.53 -9.32 18.63
N ALA A 45 -16.58 -8.73 17.94
CA ALA A 45 -16.51 -8.78 16.49
C ALA A 45 -16.03 -10.15 16.00
N ARG A 46 -16.64 -10.66 14.93
CA ARG A 46 -16.27 -11.95 14.34
C ARG A 46 -15.00 -11.80 13.51
N VAL A 47 -13.92 -12.40 13.99
CA VAL A 47 -12.60 -12.40 13.32
C VAL A 47 -12.32 -13.80 12.75
N SER A 48 -11.72 -13.85 11.56
CA SER A 48 -11.34 -15.12 10.92
C SER A 48 -10.29 -15.86 11.77
N SER A 49 -10.54 -17.14 12.03
CA SER A 49 -9.60 -18.04 12.70
C SER A 49 -8.69 -18.71 11.68
N THR A 50 -7.42 -18.88 12.01
CA THR A 50 -6.42 -19.51 11.16
C THR A 50 -5.63 -20.57 11.94
N ASP A 51 -5.33 -21.70 11.30
CA ASP A 51 -4.46 -22.74 11.87
C ASP A 51 -3.01 -22.27 11.97
N TYR A 52 -2.57 -21.40 11.05
CA TYR A 52 -1.24 -20.82 11.02
C TYR A 52 -1.27 -19.41 10.44
N SER A 53 -0.58 -18.48 11.10
CA SER A 53 -0.42 -17.09 10.63
C SER A 53 1.06 -16.76 10.49
N TYR A 54 1.43 -16.26 9.30
CA TYR A 54 2.75 -15.72 9.01
C TYR A 54 2.60 -14.26 8.60
N GLY A 55 2.47 -13.39 9.62
CA GLY A 55 2.22 -11.97 9.43
C GLY A 55 3.47 -11.16 9.10
N TYR A 56 3.26 -9.87 8.83
CA TYR A 56 4.30 -8.93 8.45
C TYR A 56 5.44 -8.85 9.48
N GLY A 57 5.12 -8.77 10.79
CA GLY A 57 6.13 -8.70 11.85
C GLY A 57 7.06 -9.91 11.86
N ARG A 58 6.51 -11.13 11.69
CA ARG A 58 7.34 -12.34 11.61
C ARG A 58 8.18 -12.38 10.33
N ALA A 59 7.60 -11.99 9.21
CA ALA A 59 8.33 -11.94 7.94
C ALA A 59 9.48 -10.91 7.96
N LEU A 60 9.35 -9.83 8.74
CA LEU A 60 10.45 -8.88 9.01
C LEU A 60 11.56 -9.53 9.84
N GLN A 61 11.21 -10.25 10.92
CA GLN A 61 12.19 -10.96 11.76
C GLN A 61 12.97 -12.00 10.96
N ASP A 62 12.29 -12.73 10.08
CA ASP A 62 12.91 -13.74 9.21
C ASP A 62 13.69 -13.11 8.03
N GLY A 63 13.64 -11.77 7.85
CA GLY A 63 14.31 -11.06 6.77
C GLY A 63 13.74 -11.34 5.38
N VAL A 64 12.52 -11.87 5.30
CA VAL A 64 11.82 -12.18 4.03
C VAL A 64 11.23 -10.94 3.39
N VAL A 65 10.82 -9.96 4.22
CA VAL A 65 10.30 -8.67 3.79
C VAL A 65 11.14 -7.54 4.35
N ARG A 66 11.01 -6.34 3.76
CA ARG A 66 11.65 -5.13 4.23
C ARG A 66 10.66 -4.21 4.95
N PRO A 67 11.13 -3.33 5.86
CA PRO A 67 10.30 -2.35 6.51
C PRO A 67 9.79 -1.29 5.50
N VAL A 68 8.56 -0.84 5.74
CA VAL A 68 7.95 0.30 5.04
C VAL A 68 7.95 1.51 5.97
N LEU A 69 8.52 2.62 5.50
CA LEU A 69 8.53 3.91 6.17
C LEU A 69 7.43 4.78 5.58
N PHE A 70 6.51 5.24 6.41
CA PHE A 70 5.42 6.10 5.96
C PHE A 70 5.80 7.57 6.09
N HIS A 71 5.65 8.32 4.99
CA HIS A 71 5.82 9.75 4.91
C HIS A 71 4.45 10.40 4.78
N MET A 72 3.96 11.00 5.85
CA MET A 72 2.65 11.64 5.86
C MET A 72 2.73 13.01 5.21
N TYR A 73 1.88 13.27 4.22
CA TYR A 73 1.71 14.60 3.69
C TYR A 73 0.41 15.21 4.21
N ALA A 74 0.54 16.39 4.78
CA ALA A 74 -0.54 17.17 5.40
C ALA A 74 -0.49 18.62 4.93
N GLY A 75 -1.55 19.39 5.17
CA GLY A 75 -1.57 20.82 4.98
C GLY A 75 -2.95 21.38 4.66
N LYS A 76 -2.95 22.63 4.27
CA LYS A 76 -4.11 23.47 4.10
C LYS A 76 -4.72 23.27 2.72
N MET A 77 -5.97 22.80 2.68
CA MET A 77 -6.75 22.62 1.46
C MET A 77 -7.82 23.69 1.37
N ARG A 78 -7.99 24.26 0.18
CA ARG A 78 -9.05 25.23 -0.12
C ARG A 78 -9.87 24.71 -1.28
N TRP A 79 -11.18 24.83 -1.17
CA TRP A 79 -12.10 24.49 -2.25
C TRP A 79 -13.34 25.38 -2.20
N ARG A 80 -14.05 25.43 -3.32
CA ARG A 80 -15.32 26.16 -3.40
C ARG A 80 -16.47 25.17 -3.42
N THR A 81 -17.49 25.43 -2.59
CA THR A 81 -18.71 24.61 -2.57
C THR A 81 -19.56 24.89 -3.82
N SER A 82 -20.53 24.00 -4.06
CA SER A 82 -21.54 24.25 -5.12
C SER A 82 -22.39 25.50 -4.89
N ALA A 83 -22.50 25.96 -3.65
CA ALA A 83 -23.15 27.22 -3.28
C ALA A 83 -22.27 28.47 -3.51
N GLY A 84 -20.99 28.29 -3.86
CA GLY A 84 -20.03 29.36 -4.12
C GLY A 84 -19.21 29.80 -2.91
N ASP A 85 -19.42 29.20 -1.73
CA ASP A 85 -18.65 29.49 -0.52
C ASP A 85 -17.23 28.91 -0.61
N GLU A 86 -16.25 29.72 -0.21
CA GLU A 86 -14.88 29.22 -0.04
C GLU A 86 -14.72 28.58 1.32
N LEU A 87 -14.34 27.31 1.32
CA LEU A 87 -14.02 26.55 2.51
C LEU A 87 -12.54 26.22 2.54
N GLU A 88 -12.03 26.09 3.76
CA GLU A 88 -10.65 25.75 4.03
C GLU A 88 -10.59 24.74 5.17
N ALA A 89 -9.79 23.70 5.01
CA ALA A 89 -9.50 22.75 6.07
C ALA A 89 -8.06 22.26 5.98
N HIS A 90 -7.54 21.87 7.12
CA HIS A 90 -6.21 21.25 7.20
C HIS A 90 -6.33 19.74 7.13
N LEU A 91 -5.69 19.12 6.16
CA LEU A 91 -5.61 17.67 6.08
C LEU A 91 -4.81 17.16 7.30
N GLY A 92 -5.42 16.25 8.09
CA GLY A 92 -4.82 15.72 9.32
C GLY A 92 -5.23 16.39 10.62
N GLN A 93 -6.13 17.38 10.57
CA GLN A 93 -6.78 17.95 11.77
C GLN A 93 -8.15 17.28 12.04
N ASP A 94 -8.66 17.47 13.25
CA ASP A 94 -9.99 17.02 13.66
C ASP A 94 -11.08 17.82 12.93
N ASN A 95 -11.51 17.30 11.81
CA ASN A 95 -12.60 17.81 10.99
C ASN A 95 -13.77 16.83 10.96
N THR A 96 -14.93 17.27 10.54
CA THR A 96 -16.03 16.35 10.24
C THR A 96 -15.65 15.38 9.10
N LYS A 97 -16.33 14.24 9.03
CA LYS A 97 -16.06 13.22 8.01
C LYS A 97 -16.19 13.77 6.58
N ASP A 98 -17.18 14.65 6.35
CA ASP A 98 -17.42 15.24 5.03
C ASP A 98 -16.32 16.24 4.65
N VAL A 99 -15.89 17.07 5.60
CA VAL A 99 -14.77 18.03 5.41
C VAL A 99 -13.47 17.27 5.14
N ASN A 100 -13.17 16.22 5.89
CA ASN A 100 -11.99 15.38 5.64
C ASN A 100 -12.04 14.70 4.26
N SER A 101 -13.19 14.17 3.85
CA SER A 101 -13.38 13.60 2.52
C SER A 101 -13.15 14.62 1.41
N GLN A 102 -13.66 15.85 1.56
CA GLN A 102 -13.48 16.90 0.57
C GLN A 102 -12.04 17.40 0.52
N ALA A 103 -11.43 17.62 1.69
CA ALA A 103 -10.02 18.01 1.79
C ALA A 103 -9.10 16.96 1.14
N TRP A 104 -9.39 15.69 1.35
CA TRP A 104 -8.64 14.61 0.72
C TRP A 104 -8.79 14.60 -0.81
N ARG A 105 -10.01 14.76 -1.33
CA ARG A 105 -10.23 14.87 -2.77
C ARG A 105 -9.50 16.07 -3.37
N THR A 106 -9.50 17.21 -2.67
CA THR A 106 -8.79 18.41 -3.09
C THR A 106 -7.27 18.20 -3.09
N ALA A 107 -6.74 17.47 -2.11
CA ALA A 107 -5.32 17.10 -2.07
C ALA A 107 -4.89 16.21 -3.24
N LEU A 108 -5.82 15.38 -3.77
CA LEU A 108 -5.56 14.48 -4.90
C LEU A 108 -5.78 15.14 -6.26
N ASP A 109 -6.19 16.40 -6.31
CA ASP A 109 -6.40 17.12 -7.57
C ASP A 109 -5.06 17.35 -8.29
N PRO A 110 -4.88 16.82 -9.52
CA PRO A 110 -3.65 17.02 -10.27
C PRO A 110 -3.42 18.47 -10.69
N GLU A 111 -4.46 19.30 -10.75
CA GLU A 111 -4.36 20.73 -11.07
C GLU A 111 -4.05 21.58 -9.82
N GLY A 112 -4.12 20.97 -8.63
CA GLY A 112 -3.76 21.60 -7.38
C GLY A 112 -2.25 21.69 -7.16
N GLU A 113 -1.83 22.42 -6.14
CA GLU A 113 -0.41 22.58 -5.78
C GLU A 113 0.17 21.36 -5.06
N TRP A 114 -0.69 20.52 -4.47
CA TRP A 114 -0.29 19.43 -3.58
C TRP A 114 0.35 18.26 -4.28
N MET A 115 -0.31 17.71 -5.30
CA MET A 115 0.22 16.53 -5.98
C MET A 115 1.57 16.79 -6.67
N PRO A 116 1.82 17.94 -7.33
CA PRO A 116 3.15 18.26 -7.81
C PRO A 116 4.22 18.29 -6.70
N ALA A 117 3.90 18.85 -5.53
CA ALA A 117 4.82 18.89 -4.40
C ALA A 117 5.11 17.50 -3.81
N VAL A 118 4.08 16.66 -3.64
CA VAL A 118 4.22 15.28 -3.14
C VAL A 118 5.02 14.43 -4.12
N LEU A 119 4.71 14.50 -5.43
CA LEU A 119 5.44 13.75 -6.46
C LEU A 119 6.90 14.19 -6.57
N SER A 120 7.17 15.50 -6.41
CA SER A 120 8.54 16.02 -6.33
C SER A 120 9.30 15.48 -5.10
N ALA A 121 8.65 15.44 -3.94
CA ALA A 121 9.26 14.90 -2.72
C ALA A 121 9.53 13.39 -2.85
N ALA A 122 8.59 12.66 -3.44
CA ALA A 122 8.74 11.23 -3.71
C ALA A 122 9.86 10.95 -4.72
N ASP A 123 10.00 11.78 -5.77
CA ASP A 123 11.08 11.62 -6.73
C ASP A 123 12.47 11.95 -6.16
N ARG A 124 12.58 12.95 -5.30
CA ARG A 124 13.81 13.18 -4.53
C ARG A 124 14.18 11.96 -3.70
N ARG A 125 13.20 11.37 -2.98
CA ARG A 125 13.42 10.16 -2.21
C ARG A 125 13.85 8.99 -3.08
N LEU A 126 13.23 8.80 -4.23
CA LEU A 126 13.63 7.78 -5.18
C LEU A 126 15.06 8.02 -5.71
N THR A 127 15.44 9.26 -5.95
CA THR A 127 16.80 9.63 -6.36
C THR A 127 17.83 9.26 -5.30
N GLU A 128 17.55 9.57 -4.02
CA GLU A 128 18.41 9.16 -2.88
C GLU A 128 18.61 7.64 -2.85
N ILE A 129 17.53 6.87 -2.98
CA ILE A 129 17.61 5.42 -2.99
C ILE A 129 18.41 4.92 -4.20
N ARG A 130 18.24 5.53 -5.36
CA ARG A 130 18.94 5.14 -6.61
C ARG A 130 20.45 5.37 -6.58
N HIS A 131 20.98 6.17 -5.67
CA HIS A 131 22.44 6.24 -5.45
C HIS A 131 23.02 4.89 -5.00
N HIS A 132 22.27 4.08 -4.29
CA HIS A 132 22.70 2.76 -3.79
C HIS A 132 22.03 1.59 -4.53
N VAL A 133 20.87 1.83 -5.12
CA VAL A 133 20.03 0.84 -5.81
C VAL A 133 19.59 1.45 -7.16
N PRO A 134 20.45 1.47 -8.17
CA PRO A 134 20.27 2.26 -9.42
C PRO A 134 18.99 1.94 -10.19
N ASP A 135 18.47 0.72 -10.04
CA ASP A 135 17.25 0.25 -10.69
C ASP A 135 15.99 0.43 -9.83
N ALA A 136 16.09 1.02 -8.64
CA ALA A 136 14.93 1.26 -7.80
C ALA A 136 13.83 2.01 -8.56
N GLY A 137 12.58 1.58 -8.38
CA GLY A 137 11.41 2.14 -9.03
C GLY A 137 10.41 2.72 -8.04
N GLY A 138 9.57 3.62 -8.55
CA GLY A 138 8.45 4.20 -7.83
C GLY A 138 7.11 3.79 -8.43
N LEU A 139 6.07 3.77 -7.59
CA LEU A 139 4.69 3.50 -7.98
C LEU A 139 3.77 4.58 -7.42
N VAL A 140 2.99 5.21 -8.28
CA VAL A 140 1.88 6.09 -7.90
C VAL A 140 0.57 5.34 -8.08
N LEU A 141 -0.22 5.23 -7.03
CA LEU A 141 -1.57 4.66 -7.06
C LEU A 141 -2.58 5.79 -7.27
N ALA A 142 -3.20 5.84 -8.44
CA ALA A 142 -4.16 6.86 -8.81
C ALA A 142 -5.62 6.39 -8.62
N THR A 143 -6.54 7.33 -8.46
CA THR A 143 -7.97 7.05 -8.29
C THR A 143 -8.61 6.50 -9.56
N ASP A 144 -8.31 7.10 -10.69
CA ASP A 144 -8.85 6.76 -12.00
C ASP A 144 -7.86 7.02 -13.13
N GLN A 145 -8.27 6.69 -14.35
CA GLN A 145 -7.42 6.79 -15.54
C GLN A 145 -7.06 8.22 -15.93
N THR A 146 -7.97 9.16 -15.74
CA THR A 146 -7.76 10.59 -16.07
C THR A 146 -6.69 11.16 -15.15
N VAL A 147 -6.85 10.93 -13.86
CA VAL A 147 -5.91 11.34 -12.82
C VAL A 147 -4.55 10.64 -13.00
N ALA A 148 -4.52 9.35 -13.35
CA ALA A 148 -3.28 8.63 -13.62
C ALA A 148 -2.46 9.27 -14.77
N ARG A 149 -3.13 9.65 -15.85
CA ARG A 149 -2.49 10.33 -16.98
C ARG A 149 -1.98 11.72 -16.60
N ALA A 150 -2.72 12.44 -15.77
CA ALA A 150 -2.30 13.75 -15.26
C ALA A 150 -1.07 13.62 -14.34
N TYR A 151 -1.04 12.66 -13.42
CA TYR A 151 0.15 12.41 -12.58
C TYR A 151 1.36 11.98 -13.39
N ALA A 152 1.18 11.19 -14.45
CA ALA A 152 2.26 10.85 -15.36
C ALA A 152 2.85 12.07 -16.08
N LYS A 153 2.02 13.07 -16.46
CA LYS A 153 2.49 14.34 -17.04
C LYS A 153 3.26 15.16 -15.99
N ILE A 154 2.78 15.24 -14.76
CA ILE A 154 3.49 15.92 -13.66
C ILE A 154 4.85 15.26 -13.41
N LEU A 155 4.90 13.94 -13.33
CA LEU A 155 6.16 13.21 -13.19
C LEU A 155 7.11 13.47 -14.35
N HIS A 156 6.60 13.53 -15.58
CA HIS A 156 7.41 13.88 -16.74
C HIS A 156 8.00 15.29 -16.63
N SER A 157 7.23 16.27 -16.16
CA SER A 157 7.74 17.63 -15.94
C SER A 157 8.80 17.71 -14.84
N ILE A 158 8.73 16.84 -13.82
CA ILE A 158 9.68 16.79 -12.71
C ILE A 158 10.98 16.07 -13.13
N THR A 159 10.86 14.96 -13.85
CA THR A 159 11.98 14.02 -14.08
C THR A 159 12.56 14.10 -15.47
N GLY A 160 11.85 14.66 -16.45
CA GLY A 160 12.16 14.56 -17.87
C GLY A 160 11.90 13.18 -18.49
N GLU A 161 11.52 12.17 -17.70
CA GLU A 161 11.29 10.79 -18.13
C GLU A 161 9.80 10.47 -18.23
N GLN A 162 9.41 9.61 -19.18
CA GLN A 162 8.03 9.12 -19.28
C GLN A 162 7.75 8.05 -18.24
N ALA A 163 6.70 8.24 -17.43
CA ALA A 163 6.21 7.21 -16.54
C ALA A 163 5.49 6.10 -17.32
N THR A 164 5.63 4.86 -16.84
CA THR A 164 4.83 3.73 -17.35
C THR A 164 3.42 3.83 -16.77
N ILE A 165 2.40 3.95 -17.63
CA ILE A 165 1.00 4.01 -17.20
C ILE A 165 0.38 2.62 -17.35
N VAL A 166 -0.25 2.13 -16.30
CA VAL A 166 -0.93 0.83 -16.26
C VAL A 166 -2.36 1.01 -15.79
N LEU A 167 -3.30 0.66 -16.65
CA LEU A 167 -4.73 0.83 -16.43
C LEU A 167 -5.41 -0.54 -16.33
N SER A 168 -6.45 -0.64 -15.50
CA SER A 168 -7.13 -1.91 -15.22
C SER A 168 -7.88 -2.54 -16.38
N ASP A 169 -8.25 -1.75 -17.37
CA ASP A 169 -8.96 -2.15 -18.59
C ASP A 169 -8.05 -2.29 -19.83
N ASP A 170 -6.75 -2.09 -19.65
CA ASP A 170 -5.76 -2.25 -20.71
C ASP A 170 -5.36 -3.73 -20.82
N ALA A 171 -5.67 -4.37 -21.95
CA ALA A 171 -5.29 -5.75 -22.22
C ALA A 171 -3.75 -5.97 -22.16
N THR A 172 -2.96 -4.92 -22.34
CA THR A 172 -1.48 -4.95 -22.29
C THR A 172 -0.93 -4.59 -20.91
N ALA A 173 -1.79 -4.46 -19.88
CA ALA A 173 -1.38 -4.05 -18.53
C ALA A 173 -0.28 -4.97 -17.97
N SER A 174 -0.47 -6.30 -18.07
CA SER A 174 0.51 -7.28 -17.59
C SER A 174 1.86 -7.16 -18.30
N GLU A 175 1.85 -7.01 -19.61
CA GLU A 175 3.10 -6.83 -20.39
C GLU A 175 3.86 -5.55 -19.99
N ARG A 176 3.12 -4.46 -19.75
CA ARG A 176 3.73 -3.20 -19.29
C ARG A 176 4.35 -3.31 -17.90
N ILE A 177 3.72 -4.09 -17.02
CA ILE A 177 4.25 -4.37 -15.68
C ILE A 177 5.52 -5.20 -15.79
N ASP A 178 5.51 -6.26 -16.60
CA ASP A 178 6.68 -7.12 -16.81
C ASP A 178 7.83 -6.33 -17.42
N GLN A 179 7.54 -5.49 -18.41
CA GLN A 179 8.53 -4.56 -18.99
C GLN A 179 9.07 -3.60 -17.94
N PHE A 180 8.20 -3.02 -17.10
CA PHE A 180 8.63 -2.13 -16.03
C PHE A 180 9.46 -2.89 -14.99
N SER A 181 9.10 -4.12 -14.64
CA SER A 181 9.85 -4.94 -13.71
C SER A 181 11.27 -5.25 -14.18
N GLY A 182 11.45 -5.47 -15.49
CA GLY A 182 12.72 -5.81 -16.12
C GLY A 182 13.58 -4.63 -16.58
N ASN A 183 13.13 -3.38 -16.42
CA ASN A 183 13.88 -2.20 -16.87
C ASN A 183 14.26 -1.25 -15.72
N THR A 184 14.87 -0.12 -16.04
CA THR A 184 15.34 0.89 -15.07
C THR A 184 14.48 2.16 -15.04
N ARG A 185 13.30 2.18 -15.69
CA ARG A 185 12.42 3.35 -15.65
C ARG A 185 12.05 3.72 -14.21
N ARG A 186 11.99 5.03 -13.96
CA ARG A 186 11.81 5.55 -12.61
C ARG A 186 10.42 5.28 -12.04
N TRP A 187 9.37 5.61 -12.80
CA TRP A 187 8.00 5.66 -12.29
C TRP A 187 7.02 4.80 -13.07
N MET A 188 6.17 4.14 -12.34
CA MET A 188 4.93 3.56 -12.81
C MET A 188 3.75 4.28 -12.16
N VAL A 189 2.69 4.56 -12.92
CA VAL A 189 1.43 5.12 -12.43
C VAL A 189 0.34 4.10 -12.75
N ALA A 190 -0.38 3.66 -11.74
CA ALA A 190 -1.38 2.61 -11.87
C ALA A 190 -2.72 2.99 -11.25
N VAL A 191 -3.82 2.56 -11.87
CA VAL A 191 -5.18 2.73 -11.37
C VAL A 191 -5.65 1.44 -10.77
N ARG A 192 -6.03 1.47 -9.47
CA ARG A 192 -6.64 0.33 -8.76
C ARG A 192 -5.95 -1.03 -9.00
N MET A 193 -4.69 -1.00 -9.43
CA MET A 193 -3.94 -2.21 -9.71
C MET A 193 -3.58 -2.93 -8.43
N VAL A 194 -4.61 -3.49 -7.87
CA VAL A 194 -4.52 -4.35 -6.71
C VAL A 194 -4.91 -5.78 -7.12
N SER A 195 -5.01 -6.02 -8.44
CA SER A 195 -5.23 -7.37 -8.93
C SER A 195 -4.05 -8.27 -8.54
N GLU A 196 -4.36 -9.45 -8.12
CA GLU A 196 -3.41 -10.51 -7.80
C GLU A 196 -2.43 -10.71 -8.96
N GLY A 197 -1.16 -10.94 -8.64
CA GLY A 197 -0.14 -11.35 -9.61
C GLY A 197 0.87 -10.27 -10.05
N VAL A 198 0.72 -9.00 -9.70
CA VAL A 198 1.74 -7.99 -10.04
C VAL A 198 2.88 -8.03 -9.03
N ASP A 199 4.01 -8.56 -9.47
CA ASP A 199 5.25 -8.59 -8.70
C ASP A 199 6.32 -7.71 -9.34
N VAL A 200 6.63 -6.59 -8.70
CA VAL A 200 7.71 -5.68 -9.10
C VAL A 200 8.66 -5.46 -7.92
N PRO A 201 9.62 -6.36 -7.68
CA PRO A 201 10.48 -6.32 -6.50
C PRO A 201 11.31 -5.05 -6.34
N ARG A 202 11.56 -4.32 -7.43
CA ARG A 202 12.34 -3.09 -7.42
C ARG A 202 11.57 -1.83 -6.97
N LEU A 203 10.27 -1.93 -6.64
CA LEU A 203 9.49 -0.81 -6.11
C LEU A 203 10.00 -0.42 -4.73
N ALA A 204 10.57 0.76 -4.59
CA ALA A 204 11.16 1.27 -3.35
C ALA A 204 10.46 2.54 -2.83
N VAL A 205 9.75 3.27 -3.68
CA VAL A 205 8.98 4.45 -3.30
C VAL A 205 7.54 4.32 -3.78
N GLY A 206 6.59 4.60 -2.90
CA GLY A 206 5.16 4.61 -3.18
C GLY A 206 4.54 5.98 -2.96
N VAL A 207 3.53 6.34 -3.76
CA VAL A 207 2.66 7.46 -3.52
C VAL A 207 1.21 6.97 -3.52
N TYR A 208 0.57 7.06 -2.36
CA TYR A 208 -0.82 6.69 -2.18
C TYR A 208 -1.73 7.86 -2.59
N ALA A 209 -1.97 7.99 -3.89
CA ALA A 209 -2.70 9.09 -4.50
C ALA A 209 -4.11 8.67 -4.94
N THR A 210 -4.81 7.96 -4.05
CA THR A 210 -6.18 7.47 -4.25
C THR A 210 -7.04 7.73 -3.01
N SER A 211 -8.34 7.86 -3.19
CA SER A 211 -9.32 8.00 -2.11
C SER A 211 -9.80 6.67 -1.53
N SER A 212 -9.29 5.54 -1.98
CA SER A 212 -9.61 4.23 -1.40
C SER A 212 -9.05 4.12 0.02
N SER A 213 -9.88 3.71 0.98
CA SER A 213 -9.52 3.65 2.40
C SER A 213 -9.87 2.32 3.08
N THR A 214 -10.23 1.30 2.28
CA THR A 214 -10.53 -0.01 2.86
C THR A 214 -9.25 -0.70 3.34
N PRO A 215 -9.29 -1.40 4.49
CA PRO A 215 -8.13 -2.16 4.99
C PRO A 215 -7.58 -3.14 3.94
N LEU A 216 -8.46 -3.79 3.18
CA LEU A 216 -8.07 -4.69 2.11
C LEU A 216 -7.23 -3.99 1.03
N PHE A 217 -7.73 -2.86 0.51
CA PHE A 217 -7.00 -2.10 -0.51
C PHE A 217 -5.66 -1.59 0.02
N PHE A 218 -5.64 -1.07 1.25
CA PHE A 218 -4.41 -0.58 1.89
C PHE A 218 -3.38 -1.70 2.02
N ALA A 219 -3.76 -2.85 2.59
CA ALA A 219 -2.87 -4.00 2.76
C ALA A 219 -2.29 -4.49 1.42
N GLN A 220 -3.13 -4.59 0.40
CA GLN A 220 -2.71 -4.98 -0.95
C GLN A 220 -1.79 -3.95 -1.59
N ALA A 221 -2.08 -2.66 -1.44
CA ALA A 221 -1.26 -1.56 -1.95
C ALA A 221 0.12 -1.52 -1.29
N ILE A 222 0.17 -1.56 0.05
CA ILE A 222 1.43 -1.54 0.79
C ILE A 222 2.21 -2.83 0.62
N GLY A 223 1.54 -3.96 0.49
CA GLY A 223 2.14 -5.27 0.19
C GLY A 223 3.04 -5.28 -1.05
N ARG A 224 2.87 -4.33 -1.98
CA ARG A 224 3.75 -4.16 -3.16
C ARG A 224 5.15 -3.67 -2.80
N PHE A 225 5.29 -3.02 -1.66
CA PHE A 225 6.54 -2.39 -1.24
C PHE A 225 7.33 -3.20 -0.20
N VAL A 226 6.74 -4.24 0.40
CA VAL A 226 7.38 -5.01 1.47
C VAL A 226 8.44 -6.01 0.99
N ARG A 227 8.53 -6.30 -0.29
CA ARG A 227 9.48 -7.30 -0.81
C ARG A 227 10.93 -6.85 -0.67
N ALA A 228 11.72 -7.60 0.06
CA ALA A 228 13.14 -7.37 0.20
C ALA A 228 13.91 -8.03 -0.97
N ARG A 229 14.86 -7.30 -1.56
CA ARG A 229 15.84 -7.87 -2.51
C ARG A 229 17.21 -8.06 -1.85
N ARG A 230 17.50 -7.21 -0.86
CA ARG A 230 18.76 -7.23 -0.10
C ARG A 230 18.46 -6.92 1.37
N ARG A 231 19.31 -7.39 2.27
CA ARG A 231 19.24 -7.01 3.69
C ARG A 231 19.49 -5.52 3.87
N GLY A 232 18.76 -4.90 4.80
CA GLY A 232 18.89 -3.47 5.13
C GLY A 232 18.16 -2.51 4.19
N GLU A 233 17.42 -3.01 3.17
CA GLU A 233 16.56 -2.16 2.36
C GLU A 233 15.31 -1.76 3.15
N ALA A 234 14.85 -0.52 2.94
CA ALA A 234 13.54 -0.04 3.38
C ALA A 234 12.80 0.56 2.18
N ALA A 235 11.48 0.46 2.18
CA ALA A 235 10.63 1.17 1.25
C ALA A 235 10.08 2.44 1.90
N SER A 236 9.81 3.47 1.09
CA SER A 236 9.19 4.73 1.51
C SER A 236 7.84 4.89 0.84
N VAL A 237 6.77 5.11 1.61
CA VAL A 237 5.42 5.32 1.05
C VAL A 237 4.86 6.65 1.54
N PHE A 238 4.52 7.52 0.59
CA PHE A 238 3.88 8.80 0.86
C PHE A 238 2.38 8.60 0.99
N LEU A 239 1.82 8.94 2.15
CA LEU A 239 0.39 8.82 2.47
C LEU A 239 -0.24 10.18 2.76
N PRO A 240 -1.48 10.44 2.33
CA PRO A 240 -2.24 11.57 2.84
C PRO A 240 -2.54 11.39 4.33
N ASN A 241 -2.36 12.47 5.10
CA ASN A 241 -2.62 12.46 6.54
C ASN A 241 -4.13 12.48 6.81
N VAL A 242 -4.78 11.34 6.63
CA VAL A 242 -6.19 11.15 6.95
C VAL A 242 -6.35 10.06 8.03
N PRO A 243 -7.27 10.21 8.99
CA PRO A 243 -7.35 9.35 10.18
C PRO A 243 -7.39 7.85 9.87
N VAL A 244 -8.16 7.44 8.88
CA VAL A 244 -8.30 6.02 8.52
C VAL A 244 -6.99 5.41 8.01
N LEU A 245 -6.22 6.13 7.19
CA LEU A 245 -4.92 5.65 6.69
C LEU A 245 -3.85 5.68 7.77
N MET A 246 -3.91 6.69 8.66
CA MET A 246 -3.05 6.78 9.84
C MET A 246 -3.20 5.56 10.75
N THR A 247 -4.44 5.15 11.03
CA THR A 247 -4.70 3.96 11.85
C THR A 247 -4.08 2.72 11.23
N LEU A 248 -4.26 2.51 9.92
CA LEU A 248 -3.71 1.35 9.20
C LEU A 248 -2.17 1.38 9.13
N ALA A 249 -1.58 2.55 8.90
CA ALA A 249 -0.13 2.71 8.89
C ALA A 249 0.50 2.46 10.27
N ASN A 250 -0.09 3.03 11.33
CA ASN A 250 0.37 2.85 12.71
C ASN A 250 0.35 1.38 13.13
N GLU A 251 -0.65 0.60 12.71
CA GLU A 251 -0.70 -0.83 12.99
C GLU A 251 0.49 -1.57 12.35
N MET A 252 0.83 -1.26 11.10
CA MET A 252 2.01 -1.85 10.45
C MET A 252 3.32 -1.40 11.12
N GLU A 253 3.41 -0.15 11.57
CA GLU A 253 4.61 0.35 12.27
C GLU A 253 4.81 -0.34 13.61
N ARG A 254 3.74 -0.58 14.38
CA ARG A 254 3.82 -1.36 15.62
C ARG A 254 4.37 -2.76 15.40
N GLN A 255 3.93 -3.44 14.34
CA GLN A 255 4.45 -4.76 14.00
C GLN A 255 5.94 -4.70 13.62
N ARG A 256 6.38 -3.64 12.94
CA ARG A 256 7.78 -3.39 12.61
C ARG A 256 8.63 -3.19 13.86
N ASP A 257 8.21 -2.28 14.73
CA ASP A 257 8.98 -1.92 15.93
C ASP A 257 9.13 -3.12 16.88
N HIS A 258 8.08 -3.90 17.04
CA HIS A 258 8.14 -5.14 17.81
C HIS A 258 9.11 -6.19 17.22
N ALA A 259 9.24 -6.24 15.90
CA ALA A 259 10.17 -7.13 15.22
C ALA A 259 11.64 -6.71 15.45
N LEU A 260 11.93 -5.41 15.44
CA LEU A 260 13.28 -4.89 15.66
C LEU A 260 13.77 -5.14 17.09
N ASP A 261 12.93 -4.95 18.09
CA ASP A 261 13.27 -5.16 19.51
C ASP A 261 13.65 -6.62 19.84
N ARG A 262 13.20 -7.59 19.07
CA ARG A 262 13.56 -9.00 19.27
C ARG A 262 14.87 -9.42 18.62
N GLN A 263 15.27 -8.78 17.53
CA GLN A 263 16.57 -9.08 16.88
C GLN A 263 17.77 -8.67 17.71
N THR A 264 17.65 -7.64 18.54
CA THR A 264 18.71 -7.20 19.46
C THR A 264 18.95 -8.15 20.63
N LYS A 265 18.00 -9.01 20.98
CA LYS A 265 18.14 -9.96 22.10
C LYS A 265 18.74 -11.32 21.73
N ASP A 266 18.64 -11.71 20.47
CA ASP A 266 19.19 -12.99 19.99
C ASP A 266 20.65 -12.87 19.54
N ASP A 267 21.13 -11.65 19.23
CA ASP A 267 22.53 -11.43 18.80
C ASP A 267 23.51 -11.31 20.00
N ASP A 268 23.02 -10.84 21.16
CA ASP A 268 23.84 -10.76 22.40
C ASP A 268 24.10 -12.14 23.06
N GLY A 269 23.40 -13.19 22.62
CA GLY A 269 23.55 -14.55 23.15
C GLY A 269 24.63 -15.40 22.48
N LEU A 270 25.16 -14.95 21.33
CA LEU A 270 26.15 -15.74 20.56
C LEU A 270 27.62 -15.29 20.80
N GLU A 271 27.84 -14.10 21.33
CA GLU A 271 29.22 -13.65 21.64
C GLU A 271 29.76 -14.19 22.98
N ASP A 272 28.88 -14.49 23.94
CA ASP A 272 29.32 -15.00 25.26
C ASP A 272 29.68 -16.49 25.25
N SER A 273 29.32 -17.24 24.21
CA SER A 273 29.62 -18.68 24.10
C SER A 273 30.94 -19.00 23.37
N LEU A 274 31.67 -17.99 22.90
CA LEU A 274 32.96 -18.15 22.22
C LEU A 274 34.18 -17.69 23.03
N LEU A 275 33.97 -17.35 24.32
CA LEU A 275 35.04 -16.90 25.22
C LEU A 275 35.25 -17.80 26.45
N GLU A 276 34.74 -19.04 26.43
CA GLU A 276 35.13 -20.08 27.41
C GLU A 276 35.99 -21.20 26.73
#